data_a8d3cc398c88fe27149c42a6095f3762
#
_entry.id   a8d3cc398c88fe27149c42a6095f3762
#
_cell.length_a   1.000
_cell.length_b   1.000
_cell.length_c   1.000
_cell.angle_alpha   90.00
_cell.angle_beta   90.00
_cell.angle_gamma   90.00
#
_symmetry.space_group_name_H-M   'P 1'
#
loop_
_entity.id
_entity.type
_entity.pdbx_description
1 polymer ?
#
loop_
_entity_poly.entity_id
_entity_poly.type
_entity_poly.pdbx_seq_one_letter_code
_entity_poly.pdbx_strand_id
1 'polypeptide(L)'
;LPNDGYGAGYGQTETLDGNIQNLKSLTDYAHKNGVEIGLWTQSDLHPKDSISALLQRDIVKEVRDAGVRVLKTDVAWVGWGYSFGLNGVADVGHIMPYYGNDARPFIISLDGWAGTQRYAGVWSGDQTGGQWEYIRFHIPTYIGSGLSGQPNITSDMDGIFGGKNLVMNTRDFQWKTWTPMELNMDGWGSNEKYPHALGEPATSINRWYLKMKSCLMPYAYSIAREAVDGKPMIRAMFLEDPNPYTFGKATQYQFMYGPYFLIAPIYQETQMNDKGNDIRDGIYLPEGEWFDYFTGEKYTGGCVVNNFASPLWKLPVFVKAGAIIPMTNPNNNVGEIDKNLRIYELYPSGYSEFVEYDDDGITQAYLNGKGTTTRIEIKNNDPSKAVSYTHLRAHET
;
A
#
# COMPACT_ATOMS: atom_id res chain seq x y z
N LEU A 1 7.00 12.40 -5.10
CA LEU A 1 6.67 13.73 -4.56
C LEU A 1 7.82 14.67 -4.88
N PRO A 2 7.67 15.67 -5.76
CA PRO A 2 8.70 16.72 -5.86
C PRO A 2 8.77 17.47 -4.52
N ASN A 3 9.95 18.00 -4.25
CA ASN A 3 10.09 18.86 -3.10
C ASN A 3 9.12 20.05 -3.26
N ASP A 4 8.72 20.61 -2.16
CA ASP A 4 7.79 21.73 -2.08
C ASP A 4 8.42 23.06 -2.49
N GLY A 5 7.83 24.16 -2.05
CA GLY A 5 8.35 25.50 -2.27
C GLY A 5 9.74 25.79 -1.72
N TYR A 6 10.35 24.90 -0.94
CA TYR A 6 11.74 25.06 -0.48
C TYR A 6 12.77 24.57 -1.47
N GLY A 7 12.37 23.71 -2.40
CA GLY A 7 13.24 23.12 -3.40
C GLY A 7 12.87 23.54 -4.81
N ALA A 8 13.76 23.28 -5.75
CA ALA A 8 13.56 23.54 -7.17
C ALA A 8 12.84 22.38 -7.88
N GLY A 9 12.03 21.61 -7.16
CA GLY A 9 11.48 20.33 -7.62
C GLY A 9 10.66 20.40 -8.89
N TYR A 10 9.99 21.52 -9.16
CA TYR A 10 9.22 21.74 -10.39
C TYR A 10 9.58 23.04 -11.14
N GLY A 11 10.72 23.64 -10.81
CA GLY A 11 11.20 24.86 -11.46
C GLY A 11 10.57 26.12 -10.88
N GLN A 12 11.25 26.71 -9.90
CA GLN A 12 10.78 27.92 -9.25
C GLN A 12 11.06 29.18 -10.09
N THR A 13 10.13 30.12 -10.01
CA THR A 13 10.23 31.46 -10.60
C THR A 13 10.13 32.53 -9.52
N GLU A 14 10.23 33.81 -9.93
CA GLU A 14 10.10 34.94 -9.00
C GLU A 14 8.64 35.19 -8.54
N THR A 15 7.65 34.51 -9.13
CA THR A 15 6.24 34.69 -8.81
C THR A 15 5.55 33.37 -8.46
N LEU A 16 4.57 33.42 -7.58
CA LEU A 16 3.73 32.28 -7.25
C LEU A 16 2.99 31.74 -8.49
N ASP A 17 2.43 32.62 -9.31
CA ASP A 17 1.71 32.19 -10.52
C ASP A 17 2.62 31.50 -11.53
N GLY A 18 3.85 31.96 -11.67
CA GLY A 18 4.86 31.29 -12.49
C GLY A 18 5.20 29.89 -11.96
N ASN A 19 5.31 29.75 -10.63
CA ASN A 19 5.53 28.45 -9.98
C ASN A 19 4.35 27.49 -10.23
N ILE A 20 3.11 27.97 -10.13
CA ILE A 20 1.91 27.18 -10.42
C ILE A 20 1.86 26.72 -11.88
N GLN A 21 2.26 27.58 -12.84
CA GLN A 21 2.34 27.19 -14.25
C GLN A 21 3.40 26.12 -14.52
N ASN A 22 4.56 26.24 -13.88
CA ASN A 22 5.61 25.21 -13.99
C ASN A 22 5.14 23.88 -13.40
N LEU A 23 4.49 23.93 -12.24
CA LEU A 23 3.89 22.76 -11.62
C LEU A 23 2.83 22.13 -12.53
N LYS A 24 1.96 22.95 -13.14
CA LYS A 24 0.97 22.46 -14.09
C LYS A 24 1.62 21.72 -15.26
N SER A 25 2.68 22.25 -15.81
CA SER A 25 3.41 21.59 -16.92
C SER A 25 3.94 20.23 -16.50
N LEU A 26 4.43 20.09 -15.25
CA LEU A 26 4.88 18.83 -14.68
C LEU A 26 3.73 17.86 -14.47
N THR A 27 2.60 18.32 -13.90
CA THR A 27 1.44 17.46 -13.67
C THR A 27 0.81 16.99 -14.97
N ASP A 28 0.67 17.86 -15.96
CA ASP A 28 0.14 17.51 -17.30
C ASP A 28 1.02 16.42 -17.97
N TYR A 29 2.34 16.54 -17.84
CA TYR A 29 3.26 15.53 -18.34
C TYR A 29 3.12 14.20 -17.59
N ALA A 30 3.04 14.25 -16.28
CA ALA A 30 2.88 13.06 -15.45
C ALA A 30 1.55 12.33 -15.74
N HIS A 31 0.44 13.07 -15.79
CA HIS A 31 -0.89 12.51 -16.10
C HIS A 31 -0.92 11.82 -17.47
N LYS A 32 -0.27 12.42 -18.47
CA LYS A 32 -0.13 11.81 -19.80
C LYS A 32 0.58 10.45 -19.76
N ASN A 33 1.42 10.23 -18.75
CA ASN A 33 2.15 8.98 -18.53
C ASN A 33 1.50 8.08 -17.44
N GLY A 34 0.26 8.36 -17.02
CA GLY A 34 -0.46 7.57 -16.04
C GLY A 34 0.06 7.73 -14.61
N VAL A 35 0.67 8.87 -14.28
CA VAL A 35 1.25 9.17 -12.97
C VAL A 35 0.61 10.42 -12.38
N GLU A 36 0.22 10.34 -11.11
CA GLU A 36 -0.26 11.50 -10.36
C GLU A 36 0.89 12.21 -9.65
N ILE A 37 0.83 13.54 -9.60
CA ILE A 37 1.80 14.34 -8.87
C ILE A 37 1.29 14.63 -7.46
N GLY A 38 2.17 14.43 -6.49
CA GLY A 38 1.97 14.79 -5.10
C GLY A 38 3.01 15.76 -4.61
N LEU A 39 2.63 16.61 -3.66
CA LEU A 39 3.52 17.57 -3.03
C LEU A 39 3.60 17.35 -1.53
N TRP A 40 4.79 17.55 -0.99
CA TRP A 40 4.99 17.78 0.44
C TRP A 40 4.34 19.11 0.79
N THR A 41 3.56 19.17 1.86
CA THR A 41 2.83 20.38 2.24
C THR A 41 3.12 20.82 3.65
N GLN A 42 3.12 22.11 3.85
CA GLN A 42 3.23 22.78 5.14
C GLN A 42 1.84 23.04 5.72
N SER A 43 1.81 23.45 6.99
CA SER A 43 0.59 23.89 7.68
C SER A 43 -0.04 25.17 7.09
N ASP A 44 0.73 25.94 6.34
CA ASP A 44 0.24 27.14 5.67
C ASP A 44 -0.38 26.78 4.33
N LEU A 45 -1.70 26.82 4.27
CA LEU A 45 -2.47 26.44 3.09
C LEU A 45 -2.58 27.58 2.05
N HIS A 46 -2.26 28.80 2.47
CA HIS A 46 -2.41 30.02 1.68
C HIS A 46 -1.14 30.85 1.69
N PRO A 47 -0.92 31.68 0.65
CA PRO A 47 0.22 32.59 0.61
C PRO A 47 0.24 33.55 1.79
N LYS A 48 1.42 33.92 2.24
CA LYS A 48 1.65 34.94 3.26
C LYS A 48 2.56 36.03 2.73
N ASP A 49 2.16 37.29 2.86
CA ASP A 49 2.93 38.45 2.37
C ASP A 49 4.33 38.58 2.97
N SER A 50 4.53 37.98 4.15
CA SER A 50 5.83 37.99 4.82
C SER A 50 6.84 36.96 4.30
N ILE A 51 6.42 36.08 3.40
CA ILE A 51 7.25 35.00 2.84
C ILE A 51 7.65 35.36 1.40
N SER A 52 8.92 35.12 1.05
CA SER A 52 9.40 35.26 -0.33
C SER A 52 8.52 34.48 -1.32
N ALA A 53 8.24 35.04 -2.49
CA ALA A 53 7.47 34.38 -3.55
C ALA A 53 8.00 32.97 -3.91
N LEU A 54 9.31 32.76 -3.83
CA LEU A 54 9.95 31.46 -4.05
C LEU A 54 9.53 30.39 -3.05
N LEU A 55 9.08 30.79 -1.86
CA LEU A 55 8.71 29.88 -0.78
C LEU A 55 7.20 29.88 -0.51
N GLN A 56 6.45 30.76 -1.17
CA GLN A 56 5.00 30.80 -1.01
C GLN A 56 4.33 29.55 -1.58
N ARG A 57 3.33 29.09 -0.87
CA ARG A 57 2.48 27.97 -1.26
C ARG A 57 1.02 28.42 -1.32
N ASP A 58 0.30 27.90 -2.28
CA ASP A 58 -1.14 28.02 -2.37
C ASP A 58 -1.69 26.66 -2.77
N ILE A 59 -2.07 25.86 -1.78
CA ILE A 59 -2.54 24.47 -2.00
C ILE A 59 -3.80 24.45 -2.83
N VAL A 60 -4.66 25.46 -2.71
CA VAL A 60 -5.87 25.57 -3.55
C VAL A 60 -5.50 25.71 -5.02
N LYS A 61 -4.56 26.61 -5.36
CA LYS A 61 -4.07 26.73 -6.74
C LYS A 61 -3.32 25.48 -7.22
N GLU A 62 -2.53 24.86 -6.36
CA GLU A 62 -1.83 23.61 -6.68
C GLU A 62 -2.80 22.50 -7.08
N VAL A 63 -3.92 22.36 -6.38
CA VAL A 63 -4.96 21.37 -6.68
C VAL A 63 -5.81 21.80 -7.89
N ARG A 64 -6.36 23.02 -7.85
CA ARG A 64 -7.32 23.51 -8.84
C ARG A 64 -6.67 23.82 -10.19
N ASP A 65 -5.57 24.57 -10.17
CA ASP A 65 -4.98 25.12 -11.37
C ASP A 65 -3.84 24.26 -11.91
N ALA A 66 -3.04 23.63 -11.02
CA ALA A 66 -1.93 22.78 -11.41
C ALA A 66 -2.27 21.28 -11.44
N GLY A 67 -3.39 20.85 -10.87
CA GLY A 67 -3.83 19.45 -10.99
C GLY A 67 -3.12 18.47 -10.05
N VAL A 68 -2.61 18.94 -8.91
CA VAL A 68 -2.04 18.07 -7.87
C VAL A 68 -3.12 17.16 -7.29
N ARG A 69 -2.79 15.87 -7.05
CA ARG A 69 -3.74 14.85 -6.59
C ARG A 69 -3.29 14.13 -5.33
N VAL A 70 -2.06 14.31 -4.89
CA VAL A 70 -1.50 13.69 -3.68
C VAL A 70 -0.89 14.78 -2.81
N LEU A 71 -1.14 14.73 -1.51
CA LEU A 71 -0.54 15.65 -0.56
C LEU A 71 0.09 14.86 0.59
N LYS A 72 1.31 15.23 0.97
CA LYS A 72 1.99 14.67 2.13
C LYS A 72 2.04 15.73 3.23
N THR A 73 1.37 15.48 4.35
CA THR A 73 1.47 16.30 5.56
C THR A 73 2.57 15.75 6.46
N ASP A 74 3.45 16.63 6.95
CA ASP A 74 4.68 16.26 7.65
C ASP A 74 4.78 17.00 8.99
N VAL A 75 6.00 17.18 9.50
CA VAL A 75 6.32 17.71 10.83
C VAL A 75 5.63 19.03 11.17
N ALA A 76 5.30 19.85 10.19
CA ALA A 76 4.56 21.09 10.40
C ALA A 76 3.13 20.87 10.95
N TRP A 77 2.60 19.65 10.83
CA TRP A 77 1.26 19.26 11.26
C TRP A 77 1.24 18.55 12.61
N VAL A 78 2.40 18.19 13.15
CA VAL A 78 2.55 17.53 14.45
C VAL A 78 3.13 18.51 15.49
N GLY A 79 3.00 18.19 16.74
CA GLY A 79 3.58 18.99 17.83
C GLY A 79 2.66 20.03 18.47
N TRP A 80 1.58 20.44 17.80
CA TRP A 80 0.57 21.37 18.35
C TRP A 80 -0.62 20.65 18.97
N GLY A 81 -0.58 19.30 18.99
CA GLY A 81 -1.57 18.44 19.61
C GLY A 81 -2.69 18.00 18.67
N TYR A 82 -3.56 17.16 19.20
CA TYR A 82 -4.61 16.45 18.48
C TYR A 82 -5.49 17.33 17.58
N SER A 83 -6.02 18.42 18.16
CA SER A 83 -6.96 19.27 17.43
C SER A 83 -6.31 19.97 16.25
N PHE A 84 -5.07 20.38 16.38
CA PHE A 84 -4.33 21.02 15.29
C PHE A 84 -4.02 20.04 14.17
N GLY A 85 -3.41 18.90 14.50
CA GLY A 85 -3.02 17.90 13.49
C GLY A 85 -4.22 17.35 12.75
N LEU A 86 -5.25 16.90 13.46
CA LEU A 86 -6.44 16.32 12.83
C LEU A 86 -7.20 17.34 11.97
N ASN A 87 -7.40 18.57 12.46
CA ASN A 87 -8.09 19.61 11.70
C ASN A 87 -7.29 20.00 10.45
N GLY A 88 -5.96 20.12 10.55
CA GLY A 88 -5.12 20.42 9.41
C GLY A 88 -5.21 19.35 8.31
N VAL A 89 -5.15 18.09 8.68
CA VAL A 89 -5.32 16.99 7.71
C VAL A 89 -6.74 16.97 7.11
N ALA A 90 -7.76 17.27 7.91
CA ALA A 90 -9.14 17.37 7.43
C ALA A 90 -9.33 18.53 6.44
N ASP A 91 -8.75 19.69 6.72
CA ASP A 91 -8.81 20.87 5.84
C ASP A 91 -8.16 20.55 4.47
N VAL A 92 -6.99 19.93 4.47
CA VAL A 92 -6.33 19.44 3.25
C VAL A 92 -7.20 18.43 2.52
N GLY A 93 -7.84 17.51 3.26
CA GLY A 93 -8.76 16.51 2.72
C GLY A 93 -9.97 17.12 2.02
N HIS A 94 -10.45 18.26 2.44
CA HIS A 94 -11.58 18.97 1.82
C HIS A 94 -11.17 19.78 0.58
N ILE A 95 -9.94 20.24 0.50
CA ILE A 95 -9.42 21.00 -0.65
C ILE A 95 -9.49 20.14 -1.91
N MET A 96 -9.14 18.87 -1.83
CA MET A 96 -9.03 17.98 -2.99
C MET A 96 -10.35 17.84 -3.76
N PRO A 97 -11.48 17.43 -3.14
CA PRO A 97 -12.73 17.31 -3.87
C PRO A 97 -13.34 18.66 -4.24
N TYR A 98 -13.23 19.67 -3.38
CA TYR A 98 -13.87 20.96 -3.61
C TYR A 98 -13.26 21.73 -4.79
N TYR A 99 -11.94 21.75 -4.89
CA TYR A 99 -11.21 22.48 -5.91
C TYR A 99 -10.68 21.61 -7.05
N GLY A 100 -10.69 20.30 -6.90
CA GLY A 100 -10.11 19.32 -7.81
C GLY A 100 -11.12 18.53 -8.64
N ASN A 101 -12.31 19.07 -8.96
CA ASN A 101 -13.36 18.39 -9.73
C ASN A 101 -13.79 17.06 -9.08
N ASP A 102 -14.18 17.13 -7.81
CA ASP A 102 -14.60 15.97 -7.02
C ASP A 102 -13.52 14.89 -6.87
N ALA A 103 -12.24 15.25 -7.05
CA ALA A 103 -11.14 14.33 -6.95
C ALA A 103 -11.08 13.70 -5.55
N ARG A 104 -10.85 12.38 -5.52
CA ARG A 104 -10.66 11.63 -4.28
C ARG A 104 -9.39 12.09 -3.58
N PRO A 105 -9.44 12.47 -2.29
CA PRO A 105 -8.24 12.83 -1.55
C PRO A 105 -7.28 11.64 -1.44
N PHE A 106 -6.01 11.88 -1.72
CA PHE A 106 -4.94 10.95 -1.37
C PHE A 106 -3.90 11.72 -0.55
N ILE A 107 -3.95 11.52 0.74
CA ILE A 107 -3.10 12.22 1.71
C ILE A 107 -2.28 11.18 2.47
N ILE A 108 -0.97 11.44 2.58
CA ILE A 108 -0.05 10.69 3.43
C ILE A 108 0.32 11.60 4.60
N SER A 109 0.00 11.19 5.82
CA SER A 109 0.23 11.98 7.02
C SER A 109 1.20 11.27 7.97
N LEU A 110 2.05 12.06 8.63
CA LEU A 110 2.80 11.61 9.80
C LEU A 110 1.89 11.50 11.03
N ASP A 111 0.77 12.17 11.00
CA ASP A 111 -0.16 12.32 12.10
C ASP A 111 -1.18 11.17 12.11
N GLY A 112 -1.05 10.28 13.09
CA GLY A 112 -1.87 9.08 13.26
C GLY A 112 -2.89 9.16 14.39
N TRP A 113 -3.48 10.33 14.66
CA TRP A 113 -4.52 10.48 15.65
C TRP A 113 -5.78 9.66 15.35
N ALA A 114 -6.53 9.30 16.38
CA ALA A 114 -7.84 8.70 16.19
C ALA A 114 -8.74 9.64 15.38
N GLY A 115 -9.17 9.21 14.21
CA GLY A 115 -9.92 10.03 13.25
C GLY A 115 -9.13 10.37 11.98
N THR A 116 -7.80 10.32 11.99
CA THR A 116 -6.96 10.58 10.81
C THR A 116 -7.30 9.64 9.65
N GLN A 117 -7.66 8.39 9.94
CA GLN A 117 -8.07 7.41 8.92
C GLN A 117 -9.24 7.85 8.03
N ARG A 118 -9.99 8.85 8.44
CA ARG A 118 -11.09 9.43 7.66
C ARG A 118 -10.60 10.31 6.49
N TYR A 119 -9.36 10.76 6.56
CA TYR A 119 -8.80 11.76 5.66
C TYR A 119 -7.51 11.31 4.99
N ALA A 120 -6.69 10.52 5.70
CA ALA A 120 -5.33 10.21 5.27
C ALA A 120 -4.91 8.77 5.58
N GLY A 121 -3.96 8.27 4.82
CA GLY A 121 -3.12 7.15 5.22
C GLY A 121 -1.96 7.65 6.10
N VAL A 122 -1.44 6.78 6.96
CA VAL A 122 -0.37 7.12 7.90
C VAL A 122 0.96 6.60 7.39
N TRP A 123 1.96 7.44 7.48
CA TRP A 123 3.37 7.09 7.24
C TRP A 123 4.12 7.09 8.57
N SER A 124 4.98 6.11 8.79
CA SER A 124 5.65 5.88 10.09
C SER A 124 6.76 6.87 10.44
N GLY A 125 7.03 7.85 9.60
CA GLY A 125 8.07 8.86 9.82
C GLY A 125 9.45 8.49 9.28
N ASP A 126 10.39 9.41 9.44
CA ASP A 126 11.77 9.29 8.98
C ASP A 126 12.54 8.27 9.83
N GLN A 127 13.02 7.21 9.23
CA GLN A 127 13.74 6.16 9.93
C GLN A 127 14.96 5.70 9.14
N THR A 128 15.93 5.11 9.85
CA THR A 128 17.14 4.58 9.24
C THR A 128 16.92 3.14 8.82
N GLY A 129 17.17 2.84 7.55
CA GLY A 129 17.15 1.50 6.97
C GLY A 129 18.48 0.77 7.06
N GLY A 130 18.62 -0.31 6.28
CA GLY A 130 19.83 -1.12 6.20
C GLY A 130 20.07 -2.02 7.40
N GLN A 131 19.08 -2.23 8.24
CA GLN A 131 19.15 -3.05 9.44
C GLN A 131 17.86 -3.84 9.67
N TRP A 132 17.99 -5.05 10.20
CA TRP A 132 16.84 -5.95 10.43
C TRP A 132 15.82 -5.40 11.42
N GLU A 133 16.26 -4.55 12.35
CA GLU A 133 15.39 -3.86 13.31
C GLU A 133 14.33 -3.04 12.61
N TYR A 134 14.63 -2.47 11.45
CA TYR A 134 13.67 -1.73 10.64
C TYR A 134 12.48 -2.60 10.21
N ILE A 135 12.75 -3.79 9.65
CA ILE A 135 11.70 -4.73 9.23
C ILE A 135 10.95 -5.27 10.46
N ARG A 136 11.66 -5.65 11.51
CA ARG A 136 11.06 -6.15 12.77
C ARG A 136 10.17 -5.12 13.46
N PHE A 137 10.48 -3.85 13.35
CA PHE A 137 9.64 -2.79 13.88
C PHE A 137 8.36 -2.63 13.06
N HIS A 138 8.47 -2.65 11.73
CA HIS A 138 7.35 -2.30 10.86
C HIS A 138 6.27 -3.37 10.74
N ILE A 139 6.62 -4.67 10.71
CA ILE A 139 5.62 -5.71 10.59
C ILE A 139 4.57 -5.63 11.71
N PRO A 140 4.95 -5.68 13.01
CA PRO A 140 3.98 -5.54 14.09
C PRO A 140 3.34 -4.13 14.16
N THR A 141 4.03 -3.08 13.70
CA THR A 141 3.47 -1.73 13.61
C THR A 141 2.31 -1.67 12.61
N TYR A 142 2.43 -2.29 11.45
CA TYR A 142 1.36 -2.35 10.46
C TYR A 142 0.17 -3.17 10.96
N ILE A 143 0.42 -4.29 11.63
CA ILE A 143 -0.62 -5.10 12.28
C ILE A 143 -1.33 -4.28 13.35
N GLY A 144 -0.58 -3.61 14.23
CA GLY A 144 -1.11 -2.77 15.31
C GLY A 144 -1.89 -1.55 14.80
N SER A 145 -1.44 -0.96 13.70
CA SER A 145 -2.13 0.14 13.02
C SER A 145 -3.52 -0.29 12.54
N GLY A 146 -3.62 -1.44 11.88
CA GLY A 146 -4.90 -2.03 11.47
C GLY A 146 -5.84 -2.28 12.66
N LEU A 147 -5.31 -2.83 13.75
CA LEU A 147 -6.08 -3.07 14.99
C LEU A 147 -6.54 -1.77 15.66
N SER A 148 -5.83 -0.67 15.43
CA SER A 148 -6.17 0.66 15.95
C SER A 148 -7.11 1.45 15.03
N GLY A 149 -7.64 0.83 13.97
CA GLY A 149 -8.52 1.48 13.00
C GLY A 149 -7.80 2.40 12.01
N GLN A 150 -6.48 2.25 11.85
CA GLN A 150 -5.64 2.96 10.88
C GLN A 150 -5.17 1.96 9.79
N PRO A 151 -6.05 1.47 8.91
CA PRO A 151 -5.72 0.37 8.00
C PRO A 151 -4.74 0.77 6.89
N ASN A 152 -4.70 2.05 6.53
CA ASN A 152 -3.84 2.58 5.47
C ASN A 152 -2.54 3.10 6.08
N ILE A 153 -1.59 2.20 6.28
CA ILE A 153 -0.26 2.52 6.81
C ILE A 153 0.81 2.25 5.77
N THR A 154 1.87 3.04 5.82
CA THR A 154 3.08 2.86 5.03
C THR A 154 4.33 3.23 5.82
N SER A 155 5.48 2.90 5.28
CA SER A 155 6.80 3.32 5.73
C SER A 155 7.72 3.45 4.53
N ASP A 156 8.78 4.25 4.68
CA ASP A 156 9.77 4.38 3.61
C ASP A 156 10.42 3.02 3.31
N MET A 157 10.59 2.72 2.02
CA MET A 157 11.23 1.49 1.61
C MET A 157 12.68 1.47 2.08
N ASP A 158 13.03 0.48 2.93
CA ASP A 158 14.35 0.36 3.54
C ASP A 158 14.80 1.66 4.27
N GLY A 159 13.85 2.35 4.92
CA GLY A 159 14.04 3.62 5.60
C GLY A 159 14.28 4.82 4.67
N ILE A 160 14.16 6.03 5.18
CA ILE A 160 14.48 7.25 4.40
C ILE A 160 15.98 7.55 4.45
N PHE A 161 16.67 7.20 5.54
CA PHE A 161 18.10 7.37 5.72
C PHE A 161 18.82 6.03 5.75
N GLY A 162 20.09 6.01 5.34
CA GLY A 162 20.88 4.79 5.28
C GLY A 162 20.32 3.78 4.28
N GLY A 163 20.30 2.50 4.64
CA GLY A 163 19.89 1.44 3.73
C GLY A 163 21.00 1.07 2.74
N LYS A 164 20.65 0.80 1.50
CA LYS A 164 21.57 0.34 0.44
C LYS A 164 22.15 -1.06 0.66
N ASN A 165 21.64 -1.81 1.62
CA ASN A 165 21.91 -3.23 1.71
C ASN A 165 20.98 -3.98 0.76
N LEU A 166 21.56 -4.64 -0.23
CA LEU A 166 20.80 -5.30 -1.30
C LEU A 166 19.80 -6.32 -0.74
N VAL A 167 20.21 -7.12 0.24
CA VAL A 167 19.35 -8.16 0.83
C VAL A 167 18.20 -7.53 1.60
N MET A 168 18.47 -6.58 2.49
CA MET A 168 17.44 -5.93 3.32
C MET A 168 16.48 -5.13 2.48
N ASN A 169 16.96 -4.38 1.49
CA ASN A 169 16.12 -3.64 0.56
C ASN A 169 15.18 -4.59 -0.19
N THR A 170 15.71 -5.68 -0.74
CA THR A 170 14.90 -6.69 -1.44
C THR A 170 13.87 -7.33 -0.52
N ARG A 171 14.25 -7.70 0.70
CA ARG A 171 13.32 -8.28 1.68
C ARG A 171 12.22 -7.30 2.09
N ASP A 172 12.54 -6.03 2.22
CA ASP A 172 11.56 -5.00 2.55
C ASP A 172 10.56 -4.76 1.39
N PHE A 173 11.02 -4.71 0.15
CA PHE A 173 10.16 -4.67 -1.03
C PHE A 173 9.18 -5.85 -1.09
N GLN A 174 9.66 -7.05 -0.80
CA GLN A 174 8.88 -8.26 -0.90
C GLN A 174 7.63 -8.24 -0.02
N TRP A 175 7.76 -7.99 1.27
CA TRP A 175 6.60 -8.05 2.14
C TRP A 175 5.67 -6.83 1.97
N LYS A 176 6.21 -5.67 1.60
CA LYS A 176 5.42 -4.46 1.33
C LYS A 176 4.55 -4.57 0.07
N THR A 177 4.80 -5.51 -0.80
CA THR A 177 3.89 -5.85 -1.90
C THR A 177 2.48 -6.20 -1.40
N TRP A 178 2.38 -6.87 -0.26
CA TRP A 178 1.12 -7.21 0.43
C TRP A 178 0.80 -6.22 1.55
N THR A 179 0.87 -4.94 1.23
CA THR A 179 0.50 -3.85 2.14
C THR A 179 -0.35 -2.81 1.41
N PRO A 180 -1.07 -1.94 2.11
CA PRO A 180 -1.91 -0.92 1.47
C PRO A 180 -1.14 -0.01 0.53
N MET A 181 0.02 0.47 0.96
CA MET A 181 0.82 1.45 0.23
C MET A 181 2.31 1.07 0.24
N GLU A 182 2.98 1.30 -0.87
CA GLU A 182 4.45 1.30 -0.95
C GLU A 182 4.95 2.73 -1.12
N LEU A 183 5.83 3.14 -0.24
CA LEU A 183 6.44 4.46 -0.26
C LEU A 183 7.95 4.30 -0.41
N ASN A 184 8.51 4.77 -1.51
CA ASN A 184 9.94 4.77 -1.74
C ASN A 184 10.45 6.21 -1.78
N MET A 185 11.09 6.62 -0.71
CA MET A 185 11.67 7.95 -0.55
C MET A 185 13.12 7.85 -0.11
N ASP A 186 13.91 8.84 -0.45
CA ASP A 186 15.24 9.03 0.10
C ASP A 186 15.37 10.35 0.89
N GLY A 187 16.34 10.41 1.77
CA GLY A 187 16.62 11.61 2.55
C GLY A 187 17.39 12.63 1.71
N TRP A 188 16.69 13.60 1.14
CA TRP A 188 17.26 14.76 0.46
C TRP A 188 18.10 14.43 -0.79
N GLY A 189 17.74 13.37 -1.49
CA GLY A 189 18.48 12.91 -2.67
C GLY A 189 19.86 12.30 -2.37
N SER A 190 20.14 11.99 -1.11
CA SER A 190 21.45 11.48 -0.68
C SER A 190 21.53 9.95 -0.58
N ASN A 191 20.40 9.27 -0.72
CA ASN A 191 20.28 7.85 -0.46
C ASN A 191 19.43 7.15 -1.53
N GLU A 192 19.95 7.07 -2.73
CA GLU A 192 19.26 6.45 -3.87
C GLU A 192 18.93 4.99 -3.57
N LYS A 193 17.65 4.69 -3.43
CA LYS A 193 17.09 3.35 -3.18
C LYS A 193 15.94 3.01 -4.12
N TYR A 194 15.90 3.61 -5.30
CA TYR A 194 14.93 3.23 -6.31
C TYR A 194 14.97 1.72 -6.57
N PRO A 195 13.88 1.11 -7.03
CA PRO A 195 13.83 -0.35 -7.24
C PRO A 195 14.99 -0.93 -8.06
N HIS A 196 15.67 -0.09 -8.84
CA HIS A 196 16.80 -0.47 -9.69
C HIS A 196 18.16 0.04 -9.21
N ALA A 197 18.23 0.85 -8.16
CA ALA A 197 19.46 1.56 -7.76
C ALA A 197 20.56 0.63 -7.23
N LEU A 198 20.19 -0.51 -6.67
CA LEU A 198 21.15 -1.47 -6.08
C LEU A 198 21.64 -2.53 -7.09
N GLY A 199 21.25 -2.43 -8.36
CA GLY A 199 21.67 -3.37 -9.40
C GLY A 199 21.02 -4.76 -9.29
N GLU A 200 21.53 -5.72 -10.05
CA GLU A 200 21.07 -7.08 -10.03
C GLU A 200 21.61 -7.85 -8.80
N PRO A 201 20.84 -8.82 -8.25
CA PRO A 201 19.51 -9.25 -8.67
C PRO A 201 18.35 -8.42 -8.10
N ALA A 202 18.60 -7.41 -7.26
CA ALA A 202 17.54 -6.63 -6.62
C ALA A 202 16.62 -5.96 -7.66
N THR A 203 17.17 -5.40 -8.74
CA THR A 203 16.39 -4.75 -9.81
C THR A 203 15.32 -5.68 -10.40
N SER A 204 15.71 -6.89 -10.77
CA SER A 204 14.78 -7.86 -11.37
C SER A 204 13.75 -8.35 -10.36
N ILE A 205 14.15 -8.59 -9.12
CA ILE A 205 13.28 -9.05 -8.04
C ILE A 205 12.26 -7.94 -7.70
N ASN A 206 12.72 -6.72 -7.42
CA ASN A 206 11.85 -5.60 -7.05
C ASN A 206 10.85 -5.28 -8.15
N ARG A 207 11.29 -5.27 -9.42
CA ARG A 207 10.40 -5.10 -10.57
C ARG A 207 9.31 -6.15 -10.63
N TRP A 208 9.64 -7.40 -10.35
CA TRP A 208 8.67 -8.49 -10.36
C TRP A 208 7.62 -8.33 -9.25
N TYR A 209 8.04 -7.97 -8.05
CA TYR A 209 7.13 -7.71 -6.93
C TYR A 209 6.24 -6.50 -7.16
N LEU A 210 6.76 -5.40 -7.71
CA LEU A 210 5.96 -4.23 -8.08
C LEU A 210 4.90 -4.56 -9.13
N LYS A 211 5.26 -5.37 -10.14
CA LYS A 211 4.28 -5.82 -11.14
C LYS A 211 3.22 -6.73 -10.51
N MET A 212 3.60 -7.59 -9.57
CA MET A 212 2.66 -8.43 -8.84
C MET A 212 1.68 -7.57 -8.02
N LYS A 213 2.18 -6.56 -7.30
CA LYS A 213 1.32 -5.61 -6.59
C LYS A 213 0.31 -4.94 -7.51
N SER A 214 0.76 -4.52 -8.68
CA SER A 214 -0.10 -3.92 -9.70
C SER A 214 -1.17 -4.89 -10.23
N CYS A 215 -0.80 -6.16 -10.47
CA CYS A 215 -1.75 -7.20 -10.88
C CYS A 215 -2.78 -7.50 -9.78
N LEU A 216 -2.40 -7.46 -8.52
CA LEU A 216 -3.27 -7.72 -7.36
C LEU A 216 -4.18 -6.54 -7.00
N MET A 217 -4.15 -5.44 -7.74
CA MET A 217 -4.92 -4.23 -7.43
C MET A 217 -6.41 -4.49 -7.20
N PRO A 218 -7.13 -5.32 -8.00
CA PRO A 218 -8.54 -5.60 -7.75
C PRO A 218 -8.80 -6.30 -6.41
N TYR A 219 -7.92 -7.23 -6.03
CA TYR A 219 -7.99 -7.87 -4.72
C TYR A 219 -7.71 -6.86 -3.60
N ALA A 220 -6.62 -6.10 -3.73
CA ALA A 220 -6.22 -5.08 -2.75
C ALA A 220 -7.32 -4.03 -2.56
N TYR A 221 -7.95 -3.58 -3.64
CA TYR A 221 -9.00 -2.58 -3.60
C TYR A 221 -10.27 -3.10 -2.91
N SER A 222 -10.62 -4.37 -3.15
CA SER A 222 -11.76 -5.02 -2.50
C SER A 222 -11.56 -5.17 -0.99
N ILE A 223 -10.37 -5.62 -0.54
CA ILE A 223 -10.08 -5.71 0.90
C ILE A 223 -9.88 -4.34 1.55
N ALA A 224 -9.49 -3.31 0.79
CA ALA A 224 -9.50 -1.93 1.27
C ALA A 224 -10.94 -1.43 1.50
N ARG A 225 -11.91 -1.85 0.67
CA ARG A 225 -13.33 -1.57 0.92
C ARG A 225 -13.83 -2.26 2.19
N GLU A 226 -13.39 -3.49 2.48
CA GLU A 226 -13.73 -4.17 3.73
C GLU A 226 -13.20 -3.43 4.97
N ALA A 227 -12.10 -2.68 4.83
CA ALA A 227 -11.53 -1.90 5.93
C ALA A 227 -12.46 -0.77 6.40
N VAL A 228 -13.34 -0.27 5.55
CA VAL A 228 -14.40 0.70 5.93
C VAL A 228 -15.37 0.08 6.94
N ASP A 229 -15.60 -1.23 6.84
CA ASP A 229 -16.46 -2.01 7.73
C ASP A 229 -15.69 -2.62 8.91
N GLY A 230 -14.44 -2.19 9.13
CA GLY A 230 -13.62 -2.56 10.28
C GLY A 230 -12.72 -3.78 10.09
N LYS A 231 -12.61 -4.34 8.88
CA LYS A 231 -11.69 -5.44 8.58
C LYS A 231 -10.42 -4.91 7.92
N PRO A 232 -9.31 -4.75 8.62
CA PRO A 232 -8.10 -4.18 8.03
C PRO A 232 -7.56 -5.06 6.90
N MET A 233 -6.80 -4.45 5.98
CA MET A 233 -6.12 -5.19 4.91
C MET A 233 -5.05 -6.12 5.47
N ILE A 234 -4.24 -5.61 6.40
CA ILE A 234 -3.23 -6.37 7.16
C ILE A 234 -3.88 -6.82 8.47
N ARG A 235 -4.01 -8.13 8.65
CA ARG A 235 -4.75 -8.71 9.77
C ARG A 235 -3.82 -9.49 10.67
N ALA A 236 -3.91 -9.22 11.97
CA ALA A 236 -3.31 -10.09 12.97
C ALA A 236 -3.84 -11.52 12.82
N MET A 237 -3.01 -12.52 13.03
CA MET A 237 -3.41 -13.93 12.86
C MET A 237 -4.63 -14.29 13.70
N PHE A 238 -4.78 -13.73 14.91
CA PHE A 238 -5.93 -14.01 15.78
C PHE A 238 -7.27 -13.46 15.27
N LEU A 239 -7.29 -12.55 14.30
CA LEU A 239 -8.54 -12.09 13.67
C LEU A 239 -9.14 -13.15 12.74
N GLU A 240 -8.30 -13.99 12.18
CA GLU A 240 -8.71 -15.05 11.25
C GLU A 240 -8.77 -16.44 11.93
N ASP A 241 -7.93 -16.66 12.95
CA ASP A 241 -7.83 -17.91 13.69
C ASP A 241 -7.51 -17.65 15.17
N PRO A 242 -8.53 -17.30 15.98
CA PRO A 242 -8.33 -16.95 17.39
C PRO A 242 -8.02 -18.20 18.24
N ASN A 243 -6.79 -18.32 18.70
CA ASN A 243 -6.34 -19.37 19.61
C ASN A 243 -5.15 -18.89 20.46
N PRO A 244 -4.74 -19.63 21.54
CA PRO A 244 -3.67 -19.19 22.42
C PRO A 244 -2.33 -18.92 21.72
N TYR A 245 -2.03 -19.59 20.61
CA TYR A 245 -0.79 -19.40 19.87
C TYR A 245 -0.82 -18.08 19.08
N THR A 246 -1.95 -17.75 18.45
CA THR A 246 -2.10 -16.56 17.64
C THR A 246 -2.27 -15.28 18.45
N PHE A 247 -2.74 -15.37 19.70
CA PHE A 247 -2.75 -14.23 20.64
C PHE A 247 -1.36 -13.91 21.21
N GLY A 248 -0.40 -14.80 21.05
CA GLY A 248 0.95 -14.64 21.55
C GLY A 248 1.88 -13.93 20.57
N LYS A 249 3.14 -13.73 21.02
CA LYS A 249 4.19 -13.12 20.18
C LYS A 249 4.67 -14.04 19.05
N ALA A 250 4.30 -15.31 19.06
CA ALA A 250 4.78 -16.29 18.07
C ALA A 250 4.43 -15.91 16.63
N THR A 251 3.31 -15.23 16.43
CA THR A 251 2.82 -14.81 15.11
C THR A 251 3.01 -13.31 14.81
N GLN A 252 3.75 -12.57 15.63
CA GLN A 252 3.92 -11.12 15.47
C GLN A 252 4.64 -10.70 14.17
N TYR A 253 5.35 -11.61 13.50
CA TYR A 253 6.07 -11.36 12.26
C TYR A 253 5.46 -12.10 11.06
N GLN A 254 4.16 -12.38 11.14
CA GLN A 254 3.36 -12.85 10.03
C GLN A 254 1.96 -12.27 10.14
N PHE A 255 1.26 -12.18 9.02
CA PHE A 255 -0.07 -11.60 8.99
C PHE A 255 -0.88 -12.15 7.82
N MET A 256 -2.20 -12.01 7.91
CA MET A 256 -3.06 -12.21 6.76
C MET A 256 -3.21 -10.91 5.98
N TYR A 257 -3.09 -10.98 4.66
CA TYR A 257 -3.45 -9.90 3.76
C TYR A 257 -4.80 -10.22 3.13
N GLY A 258 -5.84 -9.57 3.64
CA GLY A 258 -7.22 -9.98 3.40
C GLY A 258 -7.49 -11.42 3.90
N PRO A 259 -8.52 -12.07 3.37
CA PRO A 259 -8.94 -13.40 3.88
C PRO A 259 -8.07 -14.57 3.37
N TYR A 260 -7.24 -14.37 2.34
CA TYR A 260 -6.67 -15.51 1.62
C TYR A 260 -5.15 -15.63 1.64
N PHE A 261 -4.41 -14.53 1.76
CA PHE A 261 -2.94 -14.59 1.76
C PHE A 261 -2.39 -14.56 3.17
N LEU A 262 -1.53 -15.52 3.49
CA LEU A 262 -0.68 -15.48 4.67
C LEU A 262 0.73 -15.07 4.26
N ILE A 263 1.23 -14.01 4.86
CA ILE A 263 2.54 -13.43 4.57
C ILE A 263 3.45 -13.64 5.78
N ALA A 264 4.59 -14.29 5.57
CA ALA A 264 5.55 -14.61 6.61
C ALA A 264 6.95 -14.10 6.24
N PRO A 265 7.23 -12.80 6.35
CA PRO A 265 8.47 -12.19 5.89
C PRO A 265 9.72 -12.78 6.54
N ILE A 266 10.84 -12.71 5.82
CA ILE A 266 12.16 -12.77 6.43
C ILE A 266 12.38 -11.43 7.14
N TYR A 267 12.53 -11.45 8.45
CA TYR A 267 12.55 -10.25 9.28
C TYR A 267 13.81 -10.10 10.14
N GLN A 268 14.72 -11.04 10.02
CA GLN A 268 15.97 -11.08 10.75
C GLN A 268 17.02 -11.84 9.95
N GLU A 269 18.27 -11.70 10.34
CA GLU A 269 19.33 -12.57 9.83
C GLU A 269 18.99 -14.02 10.11
N THR A 270 19.15 -14.87 9.09
CA THR A 270 18.81 -16.29 9.16
C THR A 270 20.03 -17.15 8.95
N GLN A 271 19.97 -18.40 9.40
CA GLN A 271 20.92 -19.41 8.94
C GLN A 271 20.56 -19.77 7.50
N MET A 272 21.56 -19.82 6.64
CA MET A 272 21.37 -20.27 5.26
C MET A 272 21.50 -21.80 5.20
N ASN A 273 20.71 -22.42 4.34
CA ASN A 273 20.90 -23.83 4.00
C ASN A 273 22.12 -24.02 3.07
N ASP A 274 22.43 -25.29 2.75
CA ASP A 274 23.58 -25.66 1.89
C ASP A 274 23.50 -25.05 0.47
N LYS A 275 22.33 -24.55 0.06
CA LYS A 275 22.12 -23.87 -1.23
C LYS A 275 22.22 -22.34 -1.11
N GLY A 276 22.56 -21.80 0.06
CA GLY A 276 22.63 -20.36 0.30
C GLY A 276 21.27 -19.66 0.37
N ASN A 277 20.20 -20.38 0.68
CA ASN A 277 18.87 -19.79 0.86
C ASN A 277 18.63 -19.49 2.34
N ASP A 278 18.01 -18.36 2.61
CA ASP A 278 17.49 -18.05 3.94
C ASP A 278 16.53 -19.13 4.42
N ILE A 279 16.51 -19.39 5.71
CA ILE A 279 15.55 -20.30 6.34
C ILE A 279 14.57 -19.49 7.19
N ARG A 280 13.28 -19.66 6.91
CA ARG A 280 12.20 -19.09 7.72
C ARG A 280 11.57 -20.17 8.60
N ASP A 281 11.78 -20.05 9.90
CA ASP A 281 11.16 -20.91 10.91
C ASP A 281 9.93 -20.25 11.55
N GLY A 282 9.10 -21.06 12.17
CA GLY A 282 7.98 -20.58 12.97
C GLY A 282 6.84 -19.96 12.15
N ILE A 283 6.57 -20.45 10.95
CA ILE A 283 5.40 -20.02 10.17
C ILE A 283 4.20 -20.84 10.65
N TYR A 284 3.26 -20.18 11.33
CA TYR A 284 2.02 -20.82 11.72
C TYR A 284 1.01 -20.80 10.58
N LEU A 285 0.57 -21.97 10.14
CA LEU A 285 -0.54 -22.13 9.22
C LEU A 285 -1.80 -22.52 10.01
N PRO A 286 -2.86 -21.70 9.98
CA PRO A 286 -4.16 -22.07 10.53
C PRO A 286 -4.69 -23.38 9.95
N GLU A 287 -5.67 -24.00 10.63
CA GLU A 287 -6.30 -25.23 10.14
C GLU A 287 -6.83 -25.09 8.69
N GLY A 288 -6.76 -26.18 7.94
CA GLY A 288 -7.15 -26.25 6.54
C GLY A 288 -6.00 -26.56 5.59
N GLU A 289 -6.23 -26.46 4.32
CA GLU A 289 -5.20 -26.63 3.28
C GLU A 289 -4.66 -25.26 2.84
N TRP A 290 -3.36 -25.23 2.58
CA TRP A 290 -2.62 -24.07 2.11
C TRP A 290 -1.75 -24.42 0.92
N PHE A 291 -1.43 -23.43 0.11
CA PHE A 291 -0.53 -23.57 -1.02
C PHE A 291 0.59 -22.53 -0.90
N ASP A 292 1.83 -22.96 -1.07
CA ASP A 292 2.90 -22.00 -1.36
C ASP A 292 2.56 -21.27 -2.66
N TYR A 293 2.40 -19.97 -2.58
CA TYR A 293 1.91 -19.15 -3.70
C TYR A 293 2.79 -19.25 -4.95
N PHE A 294 4.09 -19.42 -4.76
CA PHE A 294 5.04 -19.41 -5.87
C PHE A 294 5.32 -20.78 -6.46
N THR A 295 5.12 -21.84 -5.70
CA THR A 295 5.44 -23.20 -6.16
C THR A 295 4.22 -24.09 -6.36
N GLY A 296 3.08 -23.73 -5.77
CA GLY A 296 1.87 -24.55 -5.74
C GLY A 296 1.98 -25.74 -4.78
N GLU A 297 3.06 -25.86 -4.01
CA GLU A 297 3.22 -26.93 -3.02
C GLU A 297 2.14 -26.86 -1.95
N LYS A 298 1.53 -28.01 -1.65
CA LYS A 298 0.45 -28.10 -0.67
C LYS A 298 0.98 -28.32 0.74
N TYR A 299 0.33 -27.63 1.68
CA TYR A 299 0.57 -27.76 3.11
C TYR A 299 -0.73 -28.04 3.84
N THR A 300 -0.67 -28.94 4.81
CA THR A 300 -1.77 -29.11 5.77
C THR A 300 -1.53 -28.15 6.93
N GLY A 301 -2.51 -27.30 7.22
CA GLY A 301 -2.47 -26.36 8.32
C GLY A 301 -2.73 -27.00 9.70
N GLY A 302 -2.95 -26.15 10.70
CA GLY A 302 -2.99 -26.55 12.11
C GLY A 302 -1.59 -26.86 12.65
N CYS A 303 -0.54 -26.31 12.02
CA CYS A 303 0.86 -26.61 12.35
C CYS A 303 1.76 -25.38 12.22
N VAL A 304 2.99 -25.56 12.72
CA VAL A 304 4.09 -24.60 12.52
C VAL A 304 5.06 -25.20 11.50
N VAL A 305 5.26 -24.49 10.41
CA VAL A 305 6.25 -24.83 9.38
C VAL A 305 7.61 -24.27 9.79
N ASN A 306 8.61 -25.12 9.83
CA ASN A 306 10.00 -24.79 10.06
C ASN A 306 10.85 -25.21 8.85
N ASN A 307 12.08 -24.72 8.80
CA ASN A 307 13.03 -25.00 7.71
C ASN A 307 12.51 -24.59 6.33
N PHE A 308 11.63 -23.60 6.25
CA PHE A 308 11.12 -23.13 4.97
C PHE A 308 12.21 -22.36 4.21
N ALA A 309 12.68 -22.93 3.10
CA ALA A 309 13.73 -22.34 2.29
C ALA A 309 13.21 -21.15 1.46
N SER A 310 13.82 -20.00 1.64
CA SER A 310 13.46 -18.74 1.01
C SER A 310 14.67 -18.14 0.29
N PRO A 311 14.95 -18.53 -0.95
CA PRO A 311 15.96 -17.83 -1.76
C PRO A 311 15.63 -16.34 -1.86
N LEU A 312 16.62 -15.51 -2.17
CA LEU A 312 16.47 -14.04 -2.11
C LEU A 312 15.25 -13.52 -2.87
N TRP A 313 14.90 -14.15 -4.00
CA TRP A 313 13.73 -13.73 -4.79
C TRP A 313 12.38 -14.10 -4.16
N LYS A 314 12.34 -15.04 -3.20
CA LYS A 314 11.10 -15.64 -2.69
C LYS A 314 10.75 -15.09 -1.31
N LEU A 315 9.57 -14.51 -1.19
CA LEU A 315 8.91 -14.26 0.08
C LEU A 315 8.08 -15.50 0.47
N PRO A 316 8.11 -15.98 1.72
CA PRO A 316 7.14 -16.97 2.17
C PRO A 316 5.72 -16.40 2.14
N VAL A 317 4.94 -16.85 1.15
CA VAL A 317 3.54 -16.49 0.94
C VAL A 317 2.74 -17.76 0.75
N PHE A 318 1.66 -17.90 1.52
CA PHE A 318 0.74 -19.01 1.42
C PHE A 318 -0.66 -18.53 1.06
N VAL A 319 -1.34 -19.29 0.23
CA VAL A 319 -2.72 -19.04 -0.16
C VAL A 319 -3.60 -20.13 0.43
N LYS A 320 -4.70 -19.70 1.06
CA LYS A 320 -5.67 -20.60 1.66
C LYS A 320 -6.48 -21.33 0.58
N ALA A 321 -6.73 -22.63 0.77
CA ALA A 321 -7.68 -23.37 -0.05
C ALA A 321 -9.08 -22.71 0.03
N GLY A 322 -9.76 -22.62 -1.09
CA GLY A 322 -10.99 -21.84 -1.26
C GLY A 322 -10.77 -20.41 -1.73
N ALA A 323 -9.52 -19.95 -1.87
CA ALA A 323 -9.24 -18.58 -2.28
C ALA A 323 -9.77 -18.26 -3.69
N ILE A 324 -10.26 -17.05 -3.82
CA ILE A 324 -10.69 -16.38 -5.06
C ILE A 324 -9.96 -15.04 -5.12
N ILE A 325 -9.00 -14.92 -6.01
CA ILE A 325 -8.12 -13.76 -6.09
C ILE A 325 -8.37 -13.04 -7.42
N PRO A 326 -9.12 -11.92 -7.41
CA PRO A 326 -9.27 -11.10 -8.60
C PRO A 326 -7.96 -10.35 -8.90
N MET A 327 -7.57 -10.39 -10.15
CA MET A 327 -6.35 -9.79 -10.67
C MET A 327 -6.63 -9.04 -11.97
N THR A 328 -5.70 -8.21 -12.38
CA THR A 328 -5.70 -7.55 -13.68
C THR A 328 -4.51 -8.02 -14.54
N ASN A 329 -4.47 -7.59 -15.80
CA ASN A 329 -3.33 -7.82 -16.68
C ASN A 329 -2.03 -7.25 -16.09
N PRO A 330 -0.86 -7.83 -16.38
CA PRO A 330 0.41 -7.20 -16.07
C PRO A 330 0.48 -5.77 -16.64
N ASN A 331 0.81 -4.81 -15.80
CA ASN A 331 0.82 -3.40 -16.16
C ASN A 331 1.95 -2.65 -15.43
N ASN A 332 2.25 -1.42 -15.86
CA ASN A 332 3.22 -0.56 -15.20
C ASN A 332 2.53 0.56 -14.38
N ASN A 333 1.27 0.81 -14.66
CA ASN A 333 0.45 1.77 -13.93
C ASN A 333 -1.05 1.49 -14.17
N VAL A 334 -1.92 2.08 -13.37
CA VAL A 334 -3.36 1.87 -13.44
C VAL A 334 -4.00 2.29 -14.77
N GLY A 335 -3.35 3.18 -15.53
CA GLY A 335 -3.81 3.59 -16.86
C GLY A 335 -3.67 2.50 -17.92
N GLU A 336 -2.83 1.49 -17.68
CA GLU A 336 -2.62 0.34 -18.56
C GLU A 336 -3.52 -0.87 -18.22
N ILE A 337 -4.34 -0.75 -17.19
CA ILE A 337 -5.29 -1.82 -16.83
C ILE A 337 -6.35 -1.95 -17.91
N ASP A 338 -6.48 -3.15 -18.46
CA ASP A 338 -7.59 -3.48 -19.36
C ASP A 338 -8.88 -3.63 -18.54
N LYS A 339 -9.75 -2.64 -18.63
CA LYS A 339 -11.03 -2.60 -17.92
C LYS A 339 -12.04 -3.66 -18.41
N ASN A 340 -11.78 -4.29 -19.55
CA ASN A 340 -12.62 -5.36 -20.11
C ASN A 340 -12.11 -6.77 -19.72
N LEU A 341 -10.97 -6.85 -19.05
CA LEU A 341 -10.36 -8.11 -18.62
C LEU A 341 -10.28 -8.18 -17.10
N ARG A 342 -10.84 -9.24 -16.53
CA ARG A 342 -10.62 -9.60 -15.13
C ARG A 342 -10.12 -11.04 -15.07
N ILE A 343 -9.00 -11.25 -14.39
CA ILE A 343 -8.39 -12.56 -14.16
C ILE A 343 -8.76 -12.99 -12.74
N TYR A 344 -9.19 -14.22 -12.57
CA TYR A 344 -9.42 -14.83 -11.27
C TYR A 344 -8.49 -16.01 -11.09
N GLU A 345 -7.63 -15.94 -10.09
CA GLU A 345 -6.84 -17.07 -9.63
C GLU A 345 -7.64 -17.81 -8.56
N LEU A 346 -7.87 -19.09 -8.77
CA LEU A 346 -8.80 -19.90 -7.98
C LEU A 346 -8.10 -21.09 -7.33
N TYR A 347 -8.41 -21.33 -6.06
CA TYR A 347 -7.93 -22.47 -5.27
C TYR A 347 -9.12 -23.29 -4.76
N PRO A 348 -9.82 -24.06 -5.61
CA PRO A 348 -11.08 -24.71 -5.27
C PRO A 348 -10.96 -25.66 -4.08
N SER A 349 -11.85 -25.49 -3.08
CA SER A 349 -11.96 -26.36 -1.91
C SER A 349 -13.36 -26.20 -1.30
N GLY A 350 -14.32 -26.96 -1.80
CA GLY A 350 -15.71 -26.87 -1.37
C GLY A 350 -16.38 -25.58 -1.81
N TYR A 351 -17.23 -25.04 -0.93
CA TYR A 351 -17.88 -23.74 -1.14
C TYR A 351 -17.02 -22.62 -0.58
N SER A 352 -16.82 -21.59 -1.39
CA SER A 352 -16.24 -20.32 -0.95
C SER A 352 -16.80 -19.17 -1.78
N GLU A 353 -16.69 -17.94 -1.26
CA GLU A 353 -17.12 -16.74 -1.98
C GLU A 353 -16.16 -15.58 -1.72
N PHE A 354 -16.10 -14.69 -2.68
CA PHE A 354 -15.43 -13.40 -2.57
C PHE A 354 -16.31 -12.30 -3.19
N VAL A 355 -16.34 -11.15 -2.54
CA VAL A 355 -17.05 -9.98 -3.03
C VAL A 355 -16.02 -8.97 -3.51
N GLU A 356 -15.90 -8.88 -4.83
CA GLU A 356 -15.06 -7.87 -5.47
C GLU A 356 -15.80 -6.53 -5.51
N TYR A 357 -15.12 -5.47 -5.12
CA TYR A 357 -15.59 -4.10 -5.23
C TYR A 357 -14.72 -3.32 -6.23
N ASP A 358 -15.37 -2.51 -7.08
CA ASP A 358 -14.70 -1.61 -8.02
C ASP A 358 -15.48 -0.31 -8.18
N ASP A 359 -14.82 0.79 -8.46
CA ASP A 359 -15.37 2.10 -8.79
C ASP A 359 -14.43 2.85 -9.75
N ASP A 360 -14.60 4.16 -9.94
CA ASP A 360 -13.74 4.92 -10.86
C ASP A 360 -12.31 5.14 -10.34
N GLY A 361 -12.06 4.93 -9.04
CA GLY A 361 -10.75 5.12 -8.41
C GLY A 361 -10.27 6.59 -8.33
N ILE A 362 -11.02 7.53 -8.87
CA ILE A 362 -10.60 8.92 -9.12
C ILE A 362 -11.42 9.93 -8.34
N THR A 363 -12.76 9.76 -8.33
CA THR A 363 -13.68 10.74 -7.73
C THR A 363 -14.28 10.25 -6.42
N GLN A 364 -15.05 11.13 -5.76
CA GLN A 364 -15.86 10.78 -4.59
C GLN A 364 -17.24 10.21 -4.95
N ALA A 365 -17.49 9.88 -6.20
CA ALA A 365 -18.78 9.34 -6.67
C ALA A 365 -19.21 8.08 -5.90
N TYR A 366 -18.26 7.31 -5.36
CA TYR A 366 -18.54 6.15 -4.51
C TYR A 366 -19.36 6.49 -3.26
N LEU A 367 -19.26 7.71 -2.72
CA LEU A 367 -20.08 8.18 -1.58
C LEU A 367 -21.58 8.24 -1.94
N ASN A 368 -21.88 8.36 -3.21
CA ASN A 368 -23.24 8.37 -3.77
C ASN A 368 -23.61 7.01 -4.39
N GLY A 369 -22.94 5.93 -3.99
CA GLY A 369 -23.23 4.57 -4.45
C GLY A 369 -22.76 4.28 -5.89
N LYS A 370 -21.91 5.10 -6.48
CA LYS A 370 -21.32 4.85 -7.79
C LYS A 370 -20.16 3.88 -7.68
N GLY A 371 -20.48 2.61 -7.74
CA GLY A 371 -19.53 1.51 -7.67
C GLY A 371 -20.15 0.22 -8.16
N THR A 372 -19.34 -0.80 -8.30
CA THR A 372 -19.76 -2.12 -8.76
C THR A 372 -19.37 -3.14 -7.72
N THR A 373 -20.25 -4.08 -7.44
CA THR A 373 -19.99 -5.22 -6.59
C THR A 373 -20.21 -6.48 -7.39
N THR A 374 -19.19 -7.34 -7.46
CA THR A 374 -19.26 -8.64 -8.14
C THR A 374 -19.05 -9.75 -7.13
N ARG A 375 -20.02 -10.62 -6.97
CA ARG A 375 -19.92 -11.80 -6.11
C ARG A 375 -19.43 -12.97 -6.95
N ILE A 376 -18.34 -13.57 -6.55
CA ILE A 376 -17.74 -14.75 -7.17
C ILE A 376 -17.83 -15.91 -6.18
N GLU A 377 -18.29 -17.06 -6.65
CA GLU A 377 -18.48 -18.25 -5.82
C GLU A 377 -17.78 -19.46 -6.44
N ILE A 378 -17.08 -20.22 -5.60
CA ILE A 378 -16.63 -21.59 -5.93
C ILE A 378 -17.64 -22.54 -5.29
N LYS A 379 -18.24 -23.46 -6.08
CA LYS A 379 -19.31 -24.34 -5.61
C LYS A 379 -18.90 -25.81 -5.46
N ASN A 380 -17.74 -26.16 -5.96
CA ASN A 380 -17.22 -27.54 -5.86
C ASN A 380 -15.71 -27.58 -6.04
N ASN A 381 -15.12 -28.77 -5.90
CA ASN A 381 -13.68 -28.97 -5.99
C ASN A 381 -13.17 -29.18 -7.43
N ASP A 382 -14.05 -29.22 -8.42
CA ASP A 382 -13.66 -29.38 -9.83
C ASP A 382 -13.36 -27.99 -10.44
N PRO A 383 -12.08 -27.69 -10.74
CA PRO A 383 -11.69 -26.39 -11.29
C PRO A 383 -12.40 -26.06 -12.60
N SER A 384 -12.82 -27.06 -13.38
CA SER A 384 -13.52 -26.84 -14.66
C SER A 384 -14.99 -26.45 -14.52
N LYS A 385 -15.55 -26.57 -13.31
CA LYS A 385 -16.97 -26.33 -13.00
C LYS A 385 -17.20 -25.43 -11.78
N ALA A 386 -16.14 -24.89 -11.24
CA ALA A 386 -16.15 -24.32 -9.88
C ALA A 386 -16.81 -22.95 -9.76
N VAL A 387 -16.94 -22.19 -10.82
CA VAL A 387 -17.22 -20.73 -10.72
C VAL A 387 -18.62 -20.37 -11.20
N SER A 388 -19.31 -19.62 -10.35
CA SER A 388 -20.47 -18.80 -10.72
C SER A 388 -20.20 -17.38 -10.26
N TYR A 389 -20.49 -16.38 -11.06
CA TYR A 389 -20.40 -14.99 -10.66
C TYR A 389 -21.72 -14.26 -10.88
N THR A 390 -22.05 -13.33 -9.98
CA THR A 390 -23.18 -12.43 -10.07
C THR A 390 -22.70 -11.00 -9.97
N HIS A 391 -22.98 -10.23 -10.98
CA HIS A 391 -22.67 -8.81 -11.02
C HIS A 391 -23.82 -8.01 -10.43
N LEU A 392 -23.56 -7.33 -9.31
CA LEU A 392 -24.51 -6.42 -8.69
C LEU A 392 -24.06 -4.98 -8.98
N ARG A 393 -24.77 -4.29 -9.88
CA ARG A 393 -24.61 -2.84 -9.98
C ARG A 393 -25.32 -2.19 -8.80
N ALA A 394 -24.70 -1.20 -8.16
CA ALA A 394 -25.42 -0.31 -7.26
C ALA A 394 -26.60 0.31 -8.06
N HIS A 395 -27.80 0.17 -7.54
CA HIS A 395 -28.99 0.63 -8.23
C HIS A 395 -28.91 2.12 -8.52
N GLU A 396 -29.13 2.49 -9.75
CA GLU A 396 -29.59 3.82 -10.11
C GLU A 396 -31.01 3.98 -9.52
N THR A 397 -31.09 4.57 -8.33
CA THR A 397 -32.35 5.09 -7.78
C THR A 397 -32.39 6.58 -7.94
#